data_ce7d0d699d0b0651a6ac2a3f63b31432
#
_entry.id   ce7d0d699d0b0651a6ac2a3f63b31432
#
_cell.length_a   1.000
_cell.length_b   1.000
_cell.length_c   1.000
_cell.angle_alpha   90.00
_cell.angle_beta   90.00
_cell.angle_gamma   90.00
#
_symmetry.space_group_name_H-M   'P 1'
#
loop_
_entity.id
_entity.type
_entity.pdbx_description
1 polymer ?
#
loop_
_entity_poly.entity_id
_entity_poly.type
_entity_poly.pdbx_seq_one_letter_code
_entity_poly.pdbx_strand_id
1 'polypeptide(L)'
;MEMASARRSGEPNSSHGFGSISDDLRRALRTELLRGACSATTIAGLFSMHRRTLHRHLRMEGLAFRQVADGIRFEIACELLENTDMALSQVAAALQYSELSAFTRAFRRWSGQSPSKWRISHSHVRKLRRLYKPRSHFTPGS
;
A
#
# COMPACT_ATOMS: atom_id res chain seq x y z
N MET A 1 -35.85 -14.92 -11.02
CA MET A 1 -35.30 -14.76 -11.08
C MET A 1 -34.53 -14.28 -10.79
N GLU A 2 -34.42 -14.34 -10.64
CA GLU A 2 -33.73 -13.98 -10.65
C GLU A 2 -32.90 -13.73 -10.32
N MET A 3 -32.92 -13.85 -10.10
CA MET A 3 -32.09 -13.62 -9.97
C MET A 3 -31.33 -13.24 -9.91
N ALA A 4 -31.62 -13.27 -9.77
CA ALA A 4 -30.79 -12.87 -9.94
C ALA A 4 -30.22 -12.29 -9.64
N SER A 5 -30.47 -12.25 -9.52
CA SER A 5 -29.82 -11.65 -9.53
C SER A 5 -29.13 -11.16 -9.01
N ALA A 6 -29.29 -11.29 -8.88
CA ALA A 6 -28.45 -10.80 -8.70
C ALA A 6 -27.62 -10.58 -8.37
N ARG A 7 -27.64 -10.88 -8.44
CA ARG A 7 -26.73 -10.68 -8.43
C ARG A 7 -26.07 -10.15 -8.51
N ARG A 8 -26.50 -10.17 -8.54
CA ARG A 8 -25.84 -9.62 -8.85
C ARG A 8 -25.25 -8.85 -8.61
N SER A 9 -25.68 -8.96 -8.49
CA SER A 9 -25.07 -8.22 -8.55
C SER A 9 -24.28 -7.74 -8.16
N GLY A 10 -24.49 -7.90 -8.18
CA GLY A 10 -23.69 -7.43 -8.14
C GLY A 10 -22.87 -7.25 -7.94
N GLU A 11 -22.84 -7.46 -7.92
CA GLU A 11 -22.09 -7.23 -8.16
C GLU A 11 -21.30 -6.66 -8.23
N PRO A 12 -21.74 -6.68 -8.32
CA PRO A 12 -20.82 -6.05 -8.53
C PRO A 12 -19.99 -5.64 -8.25
N ASN A 13 -20.00 -5.90 -8.18
CA ASN A 13 -19.08 -5.64 -8.21
C ASN A 13 -18.34 -5.49 -8.42
N SER A 14 -18.63 -5.60 -8.51
CA SER A 14 -17.92 -5.49 -9.00
C SER A 14 -17.35 -5.16 -9.41
N SER A 15 -17.73 -4.94 -9.47
CA SER A 15 -17.11 -4.59 -10.06
C SER A 15 -16.61 -4.38 -10.24
N HIS A 16 -16.85 -4.43 -10.33
CA HIS A 16 -16.05 -4.39 -10.57
C HIS A 16 -15.57 -4.95 -10.87
N GLY A 17 -16.45 -4.88 -10.77
CA GLY A 17 -16.05 -5.97 -11.21
C GLY A 17 -14.79 -6.43 -11.63
N PHE A 18 -14.11 -5.85 -12.15
CA PHE A 18 -12.92 -6.28 -12.46
C PHE A 18 -12.00 -6.34 -11.37
N GLY A 19 -12.29 -5.89 -10.24
CA GLY A 19 -11.39 -5.92 -9.12
C GLY A 19 -11.30 -7.31 -8.57
N SER A 20 -10.11 -7.81 -8.42
CA SER A 20 -9.91 -9.07 -7.73
C SER A 20 -9.92 -8.77 -6.24
N ILE A 21 -9.99 -9.80 -5.43
CA ILE A 21 -9.94 -9.59 -3.99
C ILE A 21 -8.59 -8.98 -3.61
N SER A 22 -7.55 -9.27 -4.36
CA SER A 22 -6.24 -8.70 -4.06
C SER A 22 -6.23 -7.19 -4.31
N ASP A 23 -6.96 -6.70 -5.28
CA ASP A 23 -7.02 -5.27 -5.53
C ASP A 23 -7.77 -4.55 -4.40
N ASP A 24 -8.88 -5.11 -3.97
CA ASP A 24 -9.63 -4.56 -2.84
C ASP A 24 -8.80 -4.61 -1.58
N LEU A 25 -8.08 -5.72 -1.40
CA LEU A 25 -7.20 -5.89 -0.27
C LEU A 25 -6.10 -4.84 -0.23
N ARG A 26 -5.50 -4.54 -1.38
CA ARG A 26 -4.45 -3.53 -1.44
C ARG A 26 -4.95 -2.18 -0.96
N ARG A 27 -6.13 -1.79 -1.38
CA ARG A 27 -6.71 -0.52 -0.96
C ARG A 27 -6.96 -0.50 0.55
N ALA A 28 -7.53 -1.58 1.06
CA ALA A 28 -7.81 -1.68 2.49
C ALA A 28 -6.53 -1.67 3.30
N LEU A 29 -5.52 -2.43 2.84
CA LEU A 29 -4.24 -2.50 3.52
C LEU A 29 -3.57 -1.16 3.61
N ARG A 30 -3.59 -0.41 2.50
CA ARG A 30 -2.96 0.89 2.48
C ARG A 30 -3.58 1.80 3.54
N THR A 31 -4.89 1.82 3.60
CA THR A 31 -5.60 2.63 4.57
C THR A 31 -5.31 2.19 6.01
N GLU A 32 -5.44 0.89 6.27
CA GLU A 32 -5.27 0.41 7.63
C GLU A 32 -3.82 0.45 8.10
N LEU A 33 -2.89 0.28 7.17
CA LEU A 33 -1.49 0.38 7.53
C LEU A 33 -1.18 1.80 8.02
N LEU A 34 -1.67 2.79 7.30
CA LEU A 34 -1.44 4.18 7.69
C LEU A 34 -2.17 4.54 8.97
N ARG A 35 -3.20 3.79 9.33
CA ARG A 35 -3.91 4.01 10.59
C ARG A 35 -3.27 3.27 11.75
N GLY A 36 -2.33 2.40 11.48
CA GLY A 36 -1.68 1.63 12.53
C GLY A 36 -2.39 0.37 12.93
N ALA A 37 -3.29 -0.13 12.11
CA ALA A 37 -4.12 -1.28 12.48
C ALA A 37 -4.10 -2.38 11.43
N CYS A 38 -2.93 -2.73 10.96
CA CYS A 38 -2.83 -3.68 9.85
C CYS A 38 -2.56 -5.11 10.32
N SER A 39 -3.60 -5.91 10.35
CA SER A 39 -3.45 -7.33 10.62
C SER A 39 -4.42 -8.09 9.72
N ALA A 40 -4.12 -9.37 9.47
CA ALA A 40 -4.98 -10.17 8.62
C ALA A 40 -6.39 -10.28 9.21
N THR A 41 -6.48 -10.32 10.54
CA THR A 41 -7.77 -10.43 11.20
C THR A 41 -8.59 -9.14 11.02
N THR A 42 -7.94 -7.99 11.21
CA THR A 42 -8.61 -6.71 11.04
C THR A 42 -9.08 -6.54 9.60
N ILE A 43 -8.20 -6.86 8.67
CA ILE A 43 -8.52 -6.71 7.24
C ILE A 43 -9.66 -7.65 6.85
N ALA A 44 -9.60 -8.91 7.30
CA ALA A 44 -10.65 -9.86 6.96
C ALA A 44 -12.01 -9.35 7.47
N GLY A 45 -12.01 -8.73 8.65
CA GLY A 45 -13.23 -8.17 9.21
C GLY A 45 -13.86 -7.10 8.33
N LEU A 46 -13.02 -6.32 7.62
CA LEU A 46 -13.53 -5.30 6.73
C LEU A 46 -14.27 -5.91 5.53
N PHE A 47 -13.97 -7.16 5.21
CA PHE A 47 -14.64 -7.86 4.12
C PHE A 47 -15.70 -8.82 4.66
N SER A 48 -16.03 -8.70 5.91
CA SER A 48 -17.03 -9.56 6.55
C SER A 48 -16.71 -11.05 6.40
N MET A 49 -15.45 -11.38 6.55
CA MET A 49 -15.02 -12.77 6.45
C MET A 49 -14.01 -13.10 7.54
N HIS A 50 -13.81 -14.38 7.76
CA HIS A 50 -12.80 -14.83 8.70
C HIS A 50 -11.42 -14.79 8.06
N ARG A 51 -10.41 -14.67 8.88
CA ARG A 51 -9.04 -14.65 8.41
C ARG A 51 -8.71 -15.86 7.50
N ARG A 52 -9.23 -17.02 7.89
CA ARG A 52 -9.02 -18.23 7.10
C ARG A 52 -9.60 -18.10 5.69
N THR A 53 -10.78 -17.51 5.59
CA THR A 53 -11.43 -17.32 4.31
C THR A 53 -10.62 -16.35 3.44
N LEU A 54 -10.12 -15.29 4.05
CA LEU A 54 -9.30 -14.33 3.34
C LEU A 54 -8.06 -15.02 2.77
N HIS A 55 -7.37 -15.80 3.60
CA HIS A 55 -6.18 -16.52 3.14
C HIS A 55 -6.50 -17.50 2.02
N ARG A 56 -7.64 -18.15 2.09
CA ARG A 56 -8.03 -19.09 1.05
C ARG A 56 -8.27 -18.37 -0.27
N HIS A 57 -8.96 -17.24 -0.24
CA HIS A 57 -9.21 -16.47 -1.45
C HIS A 57 -7.90 -15.99 -2.09
N LEU A 58 -6.98 -15.52 -1.26
CA LEU A 58 -5.70 -15.07 -1.78
C LEU A 58 -4.91 -16.21 -2.39
N ARG A 59 -4.98 -17.38 -1.75
CA ARG A 59 -4.28 -18.54 -2.27
C ARG A 59 -4.80 -18.93 -3.65
N MET A 60 -6.08 -18.75 -3.86
CA MET A 60 -6.68 -19.05 -5.16
C MET A 60 -6.14 -18.12 -6.25
N GLU A 61 -5.66 -16.95 -5.87
CA GLU A 61 -5.02 -16.03 -6.80
C GLU A 61 -3.50 -16.17 -6.79
N GLY A 62 -2.99 -17.19 -6.10
CA GLY A 62 -1.56 -17.43 -6.04
C GLY A 62 -0.82 -16.49 -5.11
N LEU A 63 -1.53 -15.90 -4.14
CA LEU A 63 -0.94 -14.89 -3.28
C LEU A 63 -1.04 -15.27 -1.80
N ALA A 64 -0.18 -14.66 -1.01
CA ALA A 64 -0.25 -14.74 0.44
C ALA A 64 -0.48 -13.33 0.97
N PHE A 65 -1.19 -13.23 2.08
CA PHE A 65 -1.48 -11.95 2.70
C PHE A 65 -0.19 -11.14 2.92
N ARG A 66 0.84 -11.83 3.40
CA ARG A 66 2.11 -11.16 3.70
C ARG A 66 2.74 -10.54 2.46
N GLN A 67 2.64 -11.23 1.33
CA GLN A 67 3.18 -10.69 0.09
C GLN A 67 2.48 -9.41 -0.32
N VAL A 68 1.14 -9.40 -0.19
CA VAL A 68 0.38 -8.22 -0.56
C VAL A 68 0.69 -7.08 0.40
N ALA A 69 0.75 -7.39 1.70
CA ALA A 69 1.06 -6.38 2.70
C ALA A 69 2.46 -5.79 2.49
N ASP A 70 3.44 -6.65 2.21
CA ASP A 70 4.80 -6.19 1.97
C ASP A 70 4.88 -5.34 0.71
N GLY A 71 4.11 -5.69 -0.31
CA GLY A 71 4.06 -4.89 -1.52
C GLY A 71 3.56 -3.48 -1.24
N ILE A 72 2.52 -3.36 -0.42
CA ILE A 72 1.97 -2.07 -0.06
C ILE A 72 2.96 -1.29 0.80
N ARG A 73 3.61 -1.97 1.75
CA ARG A 73 4.63 -1.32 2.58
C ARG A 73 5.76 -0.76 1.72
N PHE A 74 6.16 -1.54 0.73
CA PHE A 74 7.22 -1.09 -0.17
C PHE A 74 6.79 0.14 -0.96
N GLU A 75 5.58 0.14 -1.50
CA GLU A 75 5.07 1.29 -2.23
C GLU A 75 5.05 2.54 -1.37
N ILE A 76 4.52 2.42 -0.16
CA ILE A 76 4.46 3.57 0.75
C ILE A 76 5.86 4.03 1.13
N ALA A 77 6.75 3.07 1.40
CA ALA A 77 8.13 3.41 1.76
C ALA A 77 8.79 4.22 0.64
N CYS A 78 8.64 3.79 -0.60
CA CYS A 78 9.22 4.50 -1.72
C CYS A 78 8.65 5.91 -1.82
N GLU A 79 7.33 6.05 -1.66
CA GLU A 79 6.71 7.37 -1.70
C GLU A 79 7.28 8.30 -0.64
N LEU A 80 7.41 7.79 0.58
CA LEU A 80 7.92 8.60 1.67
C LEU A 80 9.39 8.94 1.49
N LEU A 81 10.17 7.99 1.03
CA LEU A 81 11.60 8.21 0.82
C LEU A 81 11.87 9.20 -0.31
N GLU A 82 11.08 9.12 -1.36
CA GLU A 82 11.28 9.96 -2.54
C GLU A 82 10.67 11.34 -2.42
N ASN A 83 9.56 11.45 -1.73
CA ASN A 83 8.81 12.69 -1.72
C ASN A 83 8.81 13.47 -0.42
N THR A 84 9.45 12.95 0.62
CA THR A 84 9.51 13.66 1.90
C THR A 84 10.92 13.63 2.45
N ASP A 85 11.15 14.44 3.50
CA ASP A 85 12.40 14.43 4.21
C ASP A 85 12.28 13.75 5.57
N MET A 86 11.25 12.91 5.73
CA MET A 86 11.05 12.19 6.98
C MET A 86 12.30 11.41 7.36
N ALA A 87 12.61 11.39 8.64
CA ALA A 87 13.71 10.58 9.13
C ALA A 87 13.39 9.12 8.85
N LEU A 88 14.41 8.32 8.59
CA LEU A 88 14.19 6.91 8.29
C LEU A 88 13.47 6.18 9.42
N SER A 89 13.73 6.58 10.68
CA SER A 89 13.02 5.99 11.80
C SER A 89 11.53 6.33 11.77
N GLN A 90 11.19 7.51 11.26
CA GLN A 90 9.79 7.91 11.15
C GLN A 90 9.11 7.13 10.03
N VAL A 91 9.82 6.89 8.94
CA VAL A 91 9.29 6.07 7.85
C VAL A 91 9.03 4.65 8.36
N ALA A 92 10.00 4.10 9.11
CA ALA A 92 9.85 2.77 9.67
C ALA A 92 8.62 2.69 10.57
N ALA A 93 8.45 3.67 11.44
CA ALA A 93 7.30 3.69 12.35
C ALA A 93 5.98 3.80 11.61
N ALA A 94 5.95 4.60 10.56
CA ALA A 94 4.74 4.77 9.76
C ALA A 94 4.32 3.44 9.11
N LEU A 95 5.29 2.56 8.84
CA LEU A 95 5.03 1.27 8.24
C LEU A 95 4.88 0.16 9.27
N GLN A 96 4.73 0.53 10.52
CA GLN A 96 4.47 -0.42 11.60
C GLN A 96 5.68 -1.27 11.99
N TYR A 97 6.88 -0.78 11.76
CA TYR A 97 8.08 -1.45 12.24
C TYR A 97 8.45 -0.83 13.58
N SER A 98 8.72 -1.67 14.56
CA SER A 98 9.09 -1.19 15.89
C SER A 98 10.53 -0.68 15.93
N GLU A 99 11.36 -1.10 14.97
CA GLU A 99 12.76 -0.69 14.94
C GLU A 99 13.20 -0.38 13.53
N LEU A 100 14.07 0.60 13.41
CA LEU A 100 14.63 0.98 12.12
C LEU A 100 15.37 -0.19 11.48
N SER A 101 16.09 -0.98 12.28
CA SER A 101 16.85 -2.09 11.73
C SER A 101 15.95 -3.12 11.03
N ALA A 102 14.78 -3.37 11.59
CA ALA A 102 13.84 -4.30 10.98
C ALA A 102 13.35 -3.78 9.64
N PHE A 103 13.03 -2.49 9.57
CA PHE A 103 12.62 -1.86 8.35
C PHE A 103 13.74 -1.91 7.31
N THR A 104 14.96 -1.60 7.73
CA THR A 104 16.10 -1.60 6.82
C THR A 104 16.30 -2.97 6.19
N ARG A 105 16.21 -4.04 7.01
CA ARG A 105 16.35 -5.39 6.48
C ARG A 105 15.24 -5.74 5.49
N ALA A 106 14.01 -5.35 5.81
CA ALA A 106 12.88 -5.60 4.93
C ALA A 106 13.03 -4.84 3.62
N PHE A 107 13.40 -3.57 3.69
CA PHE A 107 13.55 -2.76 2.50
C PHE A 107 14.66 -3.29 1.59
N ARG A 108 15.76 -3.74 2.18
CA ARG A 108 16.81 -4.35 1.41
C ARG A 108 16.35 -5.63 0.71
N ARG A 109 15.52 -6.39 1.39
CA ARG A 109 14.98 -7.61 0.81
C ARG A 109 14.09 -7.30 -0.38
N TRP A 110 13.33 -6.20 -0.29
CA TRP A 110 12.40 -5.82 -1.34
C TRP A 110 13.10 -5.15 -2.53
N SER A 111 14.04 -4.27 -2.27
CA SER A 111 14.62 -3.42 -3.31
C SER A 111 16.06 -3.71 -3.67
N GLY A 112 16.75 -4.46 -2.85
CA GLY A 112 18.17 -4.70 -3.07
C GLY A 112 19.08 -3.63 -2.49
N GLN A 113 18.53 -2.54 -1.94
CA GLN A 113 19.35 -1.49 -1.35
C GLN A 113 18.75 -1.00 -0.06
N SER A 114 19.58 -0.30 0.73
CA SER A 114 19.09 0.26 1.98
C SER A 114 18.17 1.45 1.70
N PRO A 115 17.31 1.78 2.66
CA PRO A 115 16.43 2.94 2.48
C PRO A 115 17.20 4.25 2.25
N SER A 116 18.33 4.43 2.95
CA SER A 116 19.10 5.65 2.78
C SER A 116 19.72 5.72 1.39
N LYS A 117 20.21 4.60 0.89
CA LYS A 117 20.79 4.57 -0.44
C LYS A 117 19.71 4.81 -1.50
N TRP A 118 18.54 4.24 -1.30
CA TRP A 118 17.41 4.45 -2.19
C TRP A 118 17.07 5.93 -2.26
N ARG A 119 16.98 6.57 -1.08
CA ARG A 119 16.65 7.99 -1.02
C ARG A 119 17.66 8.83 -1.78
N ILE A 120 18.94 8.52 -1.61
CA ILE A 120 20.00 9.26 -2.29
C ILE A 120 19.88 9.10 -3.81
N SER A 121 19.68 7.87 -4.27
CA SER A 121 19.62 7.61 -5.69
C SER A 121 18.37 8.20 -6.34
N HIS A 122 17.33 8.47 -5.57
CA HIS A 122 16.11 9.07 -6.10
C HIS A 122 15.97 10.55 -5.74
N SER A 123 16.94 11.10 -5.05
CA SER A 123 16.84 12.50 -4.59
C SER A 123 16.86 13.48 -5.75
N HIS A 124 17.54 13.17 -6.83
CA HIS A 124 17.59 14.11 -7.92
C HIS A 124 16.22 14.21 -8.61
N VAL A 125 15.45 13.16 -8.60
CA VAL A 125 14.11 13.20 -9.16
C VAL A 125 13.25 14.16 -8.35
N ARG A 126 13.32 14.05 -7.03
CA ARG A 126 12.59 14.93 -6.15
C ARG A 126 13.08 16.38 -6.31
N LYS A 127 14.37 16.54 -6.45
CA LYS A 127 14.97 17.85 -6.64
C LYS A 127 14.51 18.48 -7.96
N LEU A 128 14.52 17.71 -9.02
CA LEU A 128 14.04 18.19 -10.31
C LEU A 128 12.57 18.57 -10.25
N ARG A 129 11.79 17.75 -9.58
CA ARG A 129 10.37 18.00 -9.42
C ARG A 129 10.13 19.30 -8.66
N ARG A 130 10.97 19.56 -7.68
CA ARG A 130 10.88 20.77 -6.89
C ARG A 130 11.26 21.99 -7.73
N LEU A 131 12.30 21.86 -8.54
CA LEU A 131 12.74 22.96 -9.37
C LEU A 131 11.77 23.24 -10.50
N TYR A 132 11.15 22.18 -10.99
CA TYR A 132 10.23 22.32 -12.08
C TYR A 132 8.83 22.61 -11.65
N LYS A 133 8.59 22.92 -10.45
CA LYS A 133 7.25 23.14 -9.99
C LYS A 133 6.53 24.14 -10.87
N PRO A 134 5.41 23.75 -11.47
CA PRO A 134 4.71 24.64 -12.37
C PRO A 134 4.09 25.79 -11.62
N ARG A 135 4.04 26.91 -12.29
CA ARG A 135 3.52 28.04 -11.68
C ARG A 135 2.04 28.03 -11.64
N SER A 136 1.47 27.10 -12.28
CA SER A 136 0.04 27.05 -12.33
C SER A 136 -0.60 27.09 -11.01
N HIS A 137 0.09 26.54 -10.02
CA HIS A 137 -0.55 26.55 -8.77
C HIS A 137 -0.70 27.93 -8.28
N PHE A 138 0.01 28.85 -8.91
CA PHE A 138 -0.09 30.06 -8.49
C PHE A 138 -1.28 30.77 -8.87
N THR A 139 -1.96 30.36 -9.66
CA THR A 139 -2.98 30.94 -10.10
C THR A 139 -3.87 31.50 -9.38
N PRO A 140 -4.17 31.44 -8.99
CA PRO A 140 -4.95 31.88 -8.59
C PRO A 140 -5.33 32.86 -8.25
N GLY A 141 -5.22 32.83 -8.14
CA GLY A 141 -5.44 33.46 -7.83
C GLY A 141 -5.61 34.28 -7.95
N SER A 142 -5.42 34.26 -8.08
CA SER A 142 -5.36 34.81 -8.27
C SER A 142 -5.65 35.29 -8.27
#